data_54689b2a94490a82ccb5bb1b4aeda719
#
_entry.id   54689b2a94490a82ccb5bb1b4aeda719
#
_cell.length_a   1.000
_cell.length_b   1.000
_cell.length_c   1.000
_cell.angle_alpha   90.00
_cell.angle_beta   90.00
_cell.angle_gamma   90.00
#
_symmetry.space_group_name_H-M   'P 1'
#
loop_
_entity.id
_entity.type
_entity.pdbx_description
1 polymer ?
#
loop_
_entity_poly.entity_id
_entity_poly.type
_entity_poly.pdbx_seq_one_letter_code
_entity_poly.pdbx_strand_id
1 'polypeptide(L)'
;ALLLINIIGGIFYKILFVLAAVLFAVSLLVTKIRQARVALCVFGAALLACLIFMANYSNVEGQMLLDNQEVKTVFHIVDNVQVNDGEYIYTVKTKSIDYPGAPQNIKLKLYSEYEIDADYYDDLLSVIKYSKSYSDAFSSYGAFADGRYISASLDTVPIPLNNNDKPINYYILKARDYIKNTITLH
;
A
#
# COMPACT_ATOMS: atom_id res chain seq x y z
N ALA A 1 -21.72 0.44 -15.10
CA ALA A 1 -21.65 -1.03 -14.99
C ALA A 1 -20.35 -1.47 -14.31
N LEU A 2 -19.15 -1.01 -14.74
CA LEU A 2 -17.85 -1.37 -14.13
C LEU A 2 -17.72 -0.95 -12.65
N LEU A 3 -18.23 0.22 -12.27
CA LEU A 3 -18.24 0.69 -10.89
C LEU A 3 -19.10 -0.19 -9.96
N LEU A 4 -20.24 -0.67 -10.45
CA LEU A 4 -21.13 -1.60 -9.73
C LEU A 4 -20.47 -2.98 -9.55
N ILE A 5 -19.78 -3.48 -10.57
CA ILE A 5 -19.04 -4.76 -10.50
C ILE A 5 -17.92 -4.67 -9.46
N ASN A 6 -17.20 -3.56 -9.38
CA ASN A 6 -16.14 -3.37 -8.38
C ASN A 6 -16.69 -3.26 -6.94
N ILE A 7 -17.82 -2.57 -6.76
CA ILE A 7 -18.47 -2.45 -5.43
C ILE A 7 -19.07 -3.81 -5.00
N ILE A 8 -19.77 -4.49 -5.90
CA ILE A 8 -20.35 -5.82 -5.64
C ILE A 8 -19.23 -6.85 -5.40
N GLY A 9 -18.15 -6.80 -6.19
CA GLY A 9 -16.97 -7.62 -5.97
C GLY A 9 -16.37 -7.42 -4.59
N GLY A 10 -16.11 -6.18 -4.17
CA GLY A 10 -15.54 -5.87 -2.87
C GLY A 10 -16.41 -6.30 -1.68
N ILE A 11 -17.73 -6.20 -1.78
CA ILE A 11 -18.68 -6.67 -0.75
C ILE A 11 -18.71 -8.20 -0.74
N PHE A 12 -18.73 -8.83 -1.90
CA PHE A 12 -18.75 -10.28 -2.02
C PHE A 12 -17.53 -10.93 -1.37
N TYR A 13 -16.32 -10.39 -1.59
CA TYR A 13 -15.09 -10.87 -0.93
C TYR A 13 -15.14 -10.72 0.59
N LYS A 14 -15.66 -9.60 1.10
CA LYS A 14 -15.82 -9.40 2.55
C LYS A 14 -16.78 -10.42 3.16
N ILE A 15 -17.90 -10.68 2.49
CA ILE A 15 -18.89 -11.71 2.94
C ILE A 15 -18.25 -13.09 2.92
N LEU A 16 -17.52 -13.44 1.87
CA LEU A 16 -16.85 -14.74 1.74
C LEU A 16 -15.77 -14.92 2.82
N PHE A 17 -15.03 -13.84 3.13
CA PHE A 17 -14.04 -13.85 4.21
C PHE A 17 -14.67 -14.10 5.58
N VAL A 18 -15.75 -13.38 5.90
CA VAL A 18 -16.50 -13.60 7.15
C VAL A 18 -17.07 -15.01 7.22
N LEU A 19 -17.66 -15.51 6.14
CA LEU A 19 -18.19 -16.86 6.06
C LEU A 19 -17.09 -17.90 6.27
N ALA A 20 -15.93 -17.75 5.64
CA ALA A 20 -14.78 -18.63 5.81
C ALA A 20 -14.27 -18.64 7.27
N ALA A 21 -14.17 -17.46 7.90
CA ALA A 21 -13.76 -17.33 9.29
C ALA A 21 -14.77 -17.99 10.25
N VAL A 22 -16.07 -17.81 10.02
CA VAL A 22 -17.12 -18.44 10.80
C VAL A 22 -17.10 -19.98 10.64
N LEU A 23 -16.99 -20.48 9.42
CA LEU A 23 -16.88 -21.92 9.15
C LEU A 23 -15.63 -22.51 9.80
N PHE A 24 -14.51 -21.81 9.77
CA PHE A 24 -13.30 -22.22 10.45
C PHE A 24 -13.49 -22.30 11.97
N ALA A 25 -14.05 -21.26 12.59
CA ALA A 25 -14.35 -21.23 14.02
C ALA A 25 -15.33 -22.37 14.46
N VAL A 26 -16.40 -22.57 13.69
CA VAL A 26 -17.37 -23.63 13.94
C VAL A 26 -16.73 -25.03 13.80
N SER A 27 -15.84 -25.21 12.81
CA SER A 27 -15.15 -26.50 12.62
C SER A 27 -14.27 -26.88 13.81
N LEU A 28 -13.65 -25.87 14.47
CA LEU A 28 -12.85 -26.09 15.66
C LEU A 28 -13.68 -26.55 16.88
N LEU A 29 -14.96 -26.11 16.93
CA LEU A 29 -15.86 -26.41 18.06
C LEU A 29 -16.61 -27.73 17.91
N VAL A 30 -17.01 -28.08 16.68
CA VAL A 30 -17.97 -29.16 16.44
C VAL A 30 -17.32 -30.52 16.15
N THR A 31 -16.10 -30.58 15.61
CA THR A 31 -15.50 -31.84 15.20
C THR A 31 -14.83 -32.60 16.35
N LYS A 32 -15.41 -33.76 16.74
CA LYS A 32 -14.79 -34.71 17.69
C LYS A 32 -13.66 -35.54 17.03
N ILE A 33 -13.64 -35.63 15.70
CA ILE A 33 -12.70 -36.46 14.95
C ILE A 33 -11.47 -35.61 14.61
N ARG A 34 -10.30 -35.97 15.15
CA ARG A 34 -9.04 -35.24 14.98
C ARG A 34 -8.64 -35.00 13.51
N GLN A 35 -8.84 -36.02 12.66
CA GLN A 35 -8.50 -35.94 11.23
C GLN A 35 -9.38 -34.95 10.47
N ALA A 36 -10.70 -34.94 10.73
CA ALA A 36 -11.63 -33.99 10.13
C ALA A 36 -11.32 -32.56 10.56
N ARG A 37 -10.91 -32.32 11.82
CA ARG A 37 -10.51 -31.03 12.34
C ARG A 37 -9.27 -30.51 11.60
N VAL A 38 -8.24 -31.36 11.43
CA VAL A 38 -7.01 -30.98 10.70
C VAL A 38 -7.33 -30.64 9.24
N ALA A 39 -8.14 -31.47 8.55
CA ALA A 39 -8.53 -31.21 7.17
C ALA A 39 -9.27 -29.86 7.01
N LEU A 40 -10.21 -29.56 7.92
CA LEU A 40 -10.95 -28.30 7.91
C LEU A 40 -10.05 -27.09 8.22
N CYS A 41 -9.08 -27.23 9.13
CA CYS A 41 -8.10 -26.18 9.39
C CYS A 41 -7.24 -25.89 8.16
N VAL A 42 -6.73 -26.91 7.47
CA VAL A 42 -5.93 -26.75 6.24
C VAL A 42 -6.76 -26.12 5.14
N PHE A 43 -7.99 -26.57 4.95
CA PHE A 43 -8.90 -26.00 3.95
C PHE A 43 -9.24 -24.54 4.25
N GLY A 44 -9.53 -24.20 5.50
CA GLY A 44 -9.80 -22.84 5.93
C GLY A 44 -8.59 -21.92 5.74
N ALA A 45 -7.39 -22.39 6.08
CA ALA A 45 -6.17 -21.64 5.87
C ALA A 45 -5.88 -21.39 4.38
N ALA A 46 -6.06 -22.40 3.54
CA ALA A 46 -5.92 -22.28 2.08
C ALA A 46 -6.93 -21.27 1.50
N LEU A 47 -8.17 -21.31 1.96
CA LEU A 47 -9.23 -20.41 1.52
C LEU A 47 -8.93 -18.95 1.94
N LEU A 48 -8.45 -18.74 3.17
CA LEU A 48 -8.01 -17.42 3.63
C LEU A 48 -6.83 -16.90 2.82
N ALA A 49 -5.83 -17.74 2.51
CA ALA A 49 -4.70 -17.37 1.69
C ALA A 49 -5.15 -16.97 0.27
N CYS A 50 -6.05 -17.70 -0.35
CA CYS A 50 -6.64 -17.35 -1.63
C CYS A 50 -7.37 -16.00 -1.60
N LEU A 51 -8.15 -15.74 -0.56
CA LEU A 51 -8.89 -14.48 -0.43
C LEU A 51 -7.96 -13.28 -0.25
N ILE A 52 -6.89 -13.42 0.54
CA ILE A 52 -5.86 -12.39 0.72
C ILE A 52 -5.15 -12.14 -0.61
N PHE A 53 -4.79 -13.22 -1.33
CA PHE A 53 -4.17 -13.11 -2.65
C PHE A 53 -5.06 -12.37 -3.64
N MET A 54 -6.34 -12.71 -3.71
CA MET A 54 -7.30 -12.04 -4.61
C MET A 54 -7.48 -10.56 -4.26
N ALA A 55 -7.54 -10.22 -2.98
CA ALA A 55 -7.63 -8.83 -2.54
C ALA A 55 -6.38 -8.03 -2.95
N ASN A 56 -5.20 -8.61 -2.76
CA ASN A 56 -3.94 -7.99 -3.17
C ASN A 56 -3.83 -7.86 -4.68
N TYR A 57 -4.26 -8.89 -5.43
CA TYR A 57 -4.27 -8.88 -6.88
C TYR A 57 -5.14 -7.76 -7.45
N SER A 58 -6.35 -7.58 -6.91
CA SER A 58 -7.24 -6.48 -7.34
C SER A 58 -6.63 -5.09 -7.11
N ASN A 59 -5.90 -4.92 -6.01
CA ASN A 59 -5.18 -3.68 -5.72
C ASN A 59 -4.03 -3.45 -6.71
N VAL A 60 -3.28 -4.49 -7.03
CA VAL A 60 -2.19 -4.45 -8.02
C VAL A 60 -2.71 -4.17 -9.42
N GLU A 61 -3.82 -4.82 -9.84
CA GLU A 61 -4.45 -4.56 -11.13
C GLU A 61 -4.84 -3.09 -11.29
N GLY A 62 -5.40 -2.47 -10.24
CA GLY A 62 -5.68 -1.04 -10.23
C GLY A 62 -4.42 -0.18 -10.34
N GLN A 63 -3.30 -0.60 -9.73
CA GLN A 63 -2.02 0.11 -9.87
C GLN A 63 -1.43 0.00 -11.27
N MET A 64 -1.67 -1.11 -12.00
CA MET A 64 -1.20 -1.30 -13.39
C MET A 64 -1.75 -0.23 -14.35
N LEU A 65 -2.92 0.33 -14.06
CA LEU A 65 -3.51 1.39 -14.86
C LEU A 65 -2.68 2.68 -14.87
N LEU A 66 -1.82 2.84 -13.87
CA LEU A 66 -0.96 4.02 -13.72
C LEU A 66 0.39 3.87 -14.41
N ASP A 67 0.75 2.68 -14.91
CA ASP A 67 2.05 2.45 -15.54
C ASP A 67 2.30 3.40 -16.73
N ASN A 68 3.43 4.11 -16.69
CA ASN A 68 3.83 5.15 -17.64
C ASN A 68 2.84 6.34 -17.75
N GLN A 69 2.02 6.58 -16.74
CA GLN A 69 1.12 7.73 -16.69
C GLN A 69 1.74 8.87 -15.86
N GLU A 70 1.52 10.09 -16.34
CA GLU A 70 1.79 11.32 -15.58
C GLU A 70 0.48 11.86 -15.06
N VAL A 71 0.30 11.84 -13.74
CA VAL A 71 -1.00 12.09 -13.12
C VAL A 71 -0.87 13.06 -11.95
N LYS A 72 -1.79 14.00 -11.88
CA LYS A 72 -1.93 14.90 -10.73
C LYS A 72 -2.32 14.10 -9.49
N THR A 73 -1.47 14.15 -8.47
CA THR A 73 -1.61 13.32 -7.28
C THR A 73 -1.41 14.14 -6.01
N VAL A 74 -2.27 13.89 -5.03
CA VAL A 74 -2.06 14.35 -3.65
C VAL A 74 -1.48 13.19 -2.85
N PHE A 75 -0.38 13.43 -2.18
CA PHE A 75 0.35 12.43 -1.40
C PHE A 75 0.96 13.04 -0.15
N HIS A 76 1.43 12.20 0.77
CA HIS A 76 2.20 12.62 1.94
C HIS A 76 3.32 11.63 2.22
N ILE A 77 4.39 12.11 2.85
CA ILE A 77 5.55 11.32 3.25
C ILE A 77 5.19 10.54 4.52
N VAL A 78 5.42 9.22 4.51
CA VAL A 78 5.05 8.32 5.63
C VAL A 78 6.24 7.61 6.27
N ASP A 79 7.47 7.86 5.77
CA ASP A 79 8.69 7.27 6.32
C ASP A 79 9.91 8.14 6.00
N ASN A 80 11.06 7.83 6.62
CA ASN A 80 12.30 8.56 6.41
C ASN A 80 12.72 8.54 4.95
N VAL A 81 13.31 9.65 4.51
CA VAL A 81 14.00 9.74 3.23
C VAL A 81 15.26 8.86 3.25
N GLN A 82 15.48 8.17 2.16
CA GLN A 82 16.72 7.47 1.86
C GLN A 82 17.43 8.22 0.76
N VAL A 83 18.72 8.44 0.90
CA VAL A 83 19.53 9.06 -0.16
C VAL A 83 20.45 7.99 -0.71
N ASN A 84 20.39 7.78 -2.02
CA ASN A 84 21.23 6.82 -2.72
C ASN A 84 21.74 7.45 -4.02
N ASP A 85 23.06 7.48 -4.20
CA ASP A 85 23.73 8.04 -5.39
C ASP A 85 23.27 9.46 -5.78
N GLY A 86 22.88 10.28 -4.79
CA GLY A 86 22.40 11.65 -5.00
C GLY A 86 20.90 11.74 -5.31
N GLU A 87 20.19 10.63 -5.38
CA GLU A 87 18.75 10.58 -5.53
C GLU A 87 18.06 10.43 -4.18
N TYR A 88 16.99 11.18 -3.96
CA TYR A 88 16.16 11.10 -2.76
C TYR A 88 15.02 10.11 -2.99
N ILE A 89 14.90 9.11 -2.11
CA ILE A 89 13.88 8.07 -2.18
C ILE A 89 12.94 8.24 -0.99
N TYR A 90 11.74 8.67 -1.26
CA TYR A 90 10.68 8.85 -0.26
C TYR A 90 9.74 7.65 -0.25
N THR A 91 9.31 7.25 0.93
CA THR A 91 8.15 6.37 1.05
C THR A 91 6.92 7.25 1.25
N VAL A 92 6.05 7.25 0.27
CA VAL A 92 4.85 8.11 0.26
C VAL A 92 3.58 7.28 0.25
N LYS A 93 2.50 7.89 0.72
CA LYS A 93 1.15 7.35 0.60
C LYS A 93 0.29 8.35 -0.15
N THR A 94 -0.35 7.90 -1.23
CA THR A 94 -1.27 8.74 -2.01
C THR A 94 -2.58 8.92 -1.25
N LYS A 95 -3.14 10.11 -1.32
CA LYS A 95 -4.46 10.45 -0.79
C LYS A 95 -5.50 10.52 -1.91
N SER A 96 -5.11 11.08 -3.04
CA SER A 96 -5.95 11.22 -4.23
C SER A 96 -5.10 11.13 -5.48
N ILE A 97 -5.54 10.34 -6.45
CA ILE A 97 -4.94 10.19 -7.77
C ILE A 97 -6.02 10.59 -8.79
N ASP A 98 -5.74 11.59 -9.61
CA ASP A 98 -6.66 12.10 -10.61
C ASP A 98 -6.61 11.25 -11.89
N TYR A 99 -6.93 9.96 -11.74
CA TYR A 99 -6.97 9.00 -12.84
C TYR A 99 -8.16 8.04 -12.66
N PRO A 100 -9.01 7.86 -13.69
CA PRO A 100 -10.19 7.03 -13.59
C PRO A 100 -9.85 5.56 -13.30
N GLY A 101 -10.42 5.03 -12.22
CA GLY A 101 -10.21 3.63 -11.80
C GLY A 101 -8.92 3.37 -11.02
N ALA A 102 -8.07 4.38 -10.81
CA ALA A 102 -6.89 4.22 -9.99
C ALA A 102 -7.26 3.97 -8.51
N PRO A 103 -6.58 3.04 -7.84
CA PRO A 103 -6.77 2.82 -6.41
C PRO A 103 -6.23 4.02 -5.63
N GLN A 104 -6.92 4.37 -4.56
CA GLN A 104 -6.51 5.43 -3.64
C GLN A 104 -5.71 4.84 -2.47
N ASN A 105 -4.99 5.69 -1.74
CA ASN A 105 -4.21 5.30 -0.56
C ASN A 105 -3.09 4.28 -0.83
N ILE A 106 -2.48 4.35 -2.00
CA ILE A 106 -1.35 3.47 -2.37
C ILE A 106 -0.09 3.92 -1.62
N LYS A 107 0.63 2.95 -1.05
CA LYS A 107 1.98 3.16 -0.52
C LYS A 107 3.00 2.80 -1.60
N LEU A 108 3.87 3.75 -1.97
CA LEU A 108 4.86 3.55 -3.03
C LEU A 108 6.18 4.26 -2.71
N LYS A 109 7.22 3.97 -3.49
CA LYS A 109 8.48 4.72 -3.50
C LYS A 109 8.38 5.86 -4.51
N LEU A 110 8.74 7.06 -4.08
CA LEU A 110 8.84 8.27 -4.89
C LEU A 110 10.30 8.67 -4.99
N TYR A 111 10.81 8.74 -6.20
CA TYR A 111 12.16 9.14 -6.53
C TYR A 111 12.19 10.62 -6.91
N SER A 112 13.16 11.36 -6.40
CA SER A 112 13.32 12.79 -6.66
C SER A 112 14.80 13.15 -6.74
N GLU A 113 15.17 14.02 -7.69
CA GLU A 113 16.52 14.57 -7.81
C GLU A 113 16.81 15.65 -6.76
N TYR A 114 15.79 16.13 -6.06
CA TYR A 114 15.91 17.18 -5.05
C TYR A 114 15.21 16.79 -3.74
N GLU A 115 15.66 17.41 -2.66
CA GLU A 115 15.05 17.24 -1.35
C GLU A 115 13.69 17.96 -1.31
N ILE A 116 12.68 17.25 -0.81
CA ILE A 116 11.34 17.80 -0.60
C ILE A 116 11.31 18.42 0.80
N ASP A 117 11.17 19.74 0.86
CA ASP A 117 11.01 20.48 2.13
C ASP A 117 9.56 20.37 2.62
N ALA A 118 9.27 19.24 3.26
CA ALA A 118 7.95 18.95 3.83
C ALA A 118 8.09 18.02 5.03
N ASP A 119 7.18 18.18 5.99
CA ASP A 119 7.14 17.30 7.15
C ASP A 119 6.31 16.02 6.86
N TYR A 120 6.44 15.01 7.72
CA TYR A 120 5.62 13.80 7.64
C TYR A 120 4.13 14.16 7.66
N TYR A 121 3.37 13.48 6.83
CA TYR A 121 1.92 13.66 6.71
C TYR A 121 1.46 15.06 6.29
N ASP A 122 2.37 15.91 5.77
CA ASP A 122 1.96 17.09 5.03
C ASP A 122 1.39 16.66 3.68
N ASP A 123 0.20 17.13 3.34
CA ASP A 123 -0.39 16.86 2.04
C ASP A 123 0.36 17.69 0.98
N LEU A 124 0.86 17.01 -0.02
CA LEU A 124 1.62 17.57 -1.13
C LEU A 124 0.89 17.29 -2.44
N LEU A 125 0.82 18.28 -3.30
CA LEU A 125 0.23 18.17 -4.63
C LEU A 125 1.31 18.28 -5.68
N SER A 126 1.41 17.31 -6.58
CA SER A 126 2.29 17.38 -7.76
C SER A 126 1.75 16.53 -8.91
N VAL A 127 2.33 16.72 -10.08
CA VAL A 127 2.23 15.78 -11.20
C VAL A 127 3.32 14.74 -11.00
N ILE A 128 2.92 13.50 -10.91
CA ILE A 128 3.80 12.36 -10.65
C ILE A 128 3.79 11.45 -11.85
N LYS A 129 4.97 11.01 -12.27
CA LYS A 129 5.14 9.99 -13.30
C LYS A 129 5.27 8.64 -12.65
N TYR A 130 4.34 7.76 -12.96
CA TYR A 130 4.30 6.40 -12.44
C TYR A 130 5.02 5.43 -13.37
N SER A 131 5.71 4.46 -12.80
CA SER A 131 6.40 3.40 -13.55
C SER A 131 6.36 2.09 -12.77
N LYS A 132 6.58 0.97 -13.46
CA LYS A 132 6.70 -0.33 -12.80
C LYS A 132 7.90 -0.35 -11.85
N SER A 133 7.71 -0.90 -10.65
CA SER A 133 8.78 -1.05 -9.64
C SER A 133 9.77 -2.16 -9.94
N TYR A 134 9.56 -2.95 -10.98
CA TYR A 134 10.34 -4.15 -11.29
C TYR A 134 10.55 -4.31 -12.80
N SER A 135 11.69 -4.87 -13.16
CA SER A 135 12.08 -5.11 -14.55
C SER A 135 11.85 -6.56 -15.01
N ASP A 136 11.74 -7.51 -14.09
CA ASP A 136 11.65 -8.95 -14.38
C ASP A 136 10.55 -9.67 -13.57
N ALA A 137 10.23 -10.89 -13.99
CA ALA A 137 9.18 -11.70 -13.37
C ALA A 137 9.50 -12.09 -11.92
N PHE A 138 10.77 -12.22 -11.54
CA PHE A 138 11.16 -12.62 -10.19
C PHE A 138 10.98 -11.46 -9.21
N SER A 139 11.38 -10.26 -9.58
CA SER A 139 11.17 -9.05 -8.76
C SER A 139 9.68 -8.68 -8.64
N SER A 140 8.83 -9.13 -9.58
CA SER A 140 7.38 -8.94 -9.49
C SER A 140 6.76 -9.66 -8.29
N TYR A 141 7.26 -10.83 -7.89
CA TYR A 141 6.75 -11.54 -6.72
C TYR A 141 7.01 -10.78 -5.42
N GLY A 142 8.19 -10.13 -5.30
CA GLY A 142 8.48 -9.25 -4.18
C GLY A 142 7.58 -8.03 -4.15
N ALA A 143 7.33 -7.41 -5.29
CA ALA A 143 6.42 -6.27 -5.42
C ALA A 143 4.97 -6.65 -5.05
N PHE A 144 4.51 -7.83 -5.45
CA PHE A 144 3.20 -8.38 -5.06
C PHE A 144 3.11 -8.64 -3.56
N ALA A 145 4.13 -9.24 -2.97
CA ALA A 145 4.16 -9.53 -1.53
C ALA A 145 4.12 -8.25 -0.69
N ASP A 146 4.80 -7.19 -1.15
CA ASP A 146 4.84 -5.89 -0.49
C ASP A 146 3.63 -5.00 -0.82
N GLY A 147 2.75 -5.41 -1.74
CA GLY A 147 1.64 -4.60 -2.24
C GLY A 147 2.07 -3.33 -2.98
N ARG A 148 3.33 -3.28 -3.45
CA ARG A 148 3.96 -2.17 -4.16
C ARG A 148 4.27 -2.56 -5.60
N TYR A 149 3.31 -2.37 -6.47
CA TYR A 149 3.47 -2.71 -7.88
C TYR A 149 4.17 -1.60 -8.68
N ILE A 150 3.87 -0.35 -8.35
CA ILE A 150 4.41 0.83 -9.02
C ILE A 150 5.35 1.61 -8.11
N SER A 151 6.29 2.29 -8.73
CA SER A 151 7.08 3.39 -8.20
C SER A 151 6.70 4.68 -8.91
N ALA A 152 7.20 5.80 -8.44
CA ALA A 152 6.92 7.08 -9.03
C ALA A 152 8.19 7.95 -9.07
N SER A 153 8.29 8.83 -10.06
CA SER A 153 9.29 9.89 -10.12
C SER A 153 8.62 11.25 -10.04
N LEU A 154 9.35 12.20 -9.49
CA LEU A 154 8.91 13.56 -9.29
C LEU A 154 9.80 14.50 -10.08
N ASP A 155 9.24 15.11 -11.14
CA ASP A 155 9.95 16.02 -12.01
C ASP A 155 9.74 17.49 -11.62
N THR A 156 8.71 17.78 -10.78
CA THR A 156 8.34 19.15 -10.38
C THR A 156 8.22 19.27 -8.88
N VAL A 157 8.65 20.42 -8.34
CA VAL A 157 8.54 20.69 -6.90
C VAL A 157 7.08 20.60 -6.45
N PRO A 158 6.76 19.79 -5.43
CA PRO A 158 5.40 19.63 -4.96
C PRO A 158 4.91 20.90 -4.23
N ILE A 159 3.62 21.18 -4.37
CA ILE A 159 2.96 22.30 -3.72
C ILE A 159 2.37 21.81 -2.40
N PRO A 160 2.77 22.39 -1.25
CA PRO A 160 2.18 22.02 0.03
C PRO A 160 0.70 22.45 0.09
N LEU A 161 -0.13 21.53 0.52
CA LEU A 161 -1.54 21.79 0.84
C LEU A 161 -1.68 21.96 2.35
N ASN A 162 -2.45 22.96 2.77
CA ASN A 162 -2.65 23.23 4.18
C ASN A 162 -3.46 22.10 4.82
N ASN A 163 -2.82 21.20 5.55
CA ASN A 163 -3.46 20.12 6.29
C ASN A 163 -2.94 20.10 7.73
N ASN A 164 -3.84 20.37 8.68
CA ASN A 164 -3.51 20.42 10.10
C ASN A 164 -3.72 19.10 10.83
N ASP A 165 -4.33 18.10 10.17
CA ASP A 165 -4.62 16.81 10.79
C ASP A 165 -3.42 15.87 10.73
N LYS A 166 -2.69 15.78 11.83
CA LYS A 166 -1.57 14.85 11.97
C LYS A 166 -2.02 13.57 12.70
N PRO A 167 -1.89 12.39 12.06
CA PRO A 167 -2.21 11.13 12.71
C PRO A 167 -1.20 10.78 13.82
N ILE A 168 -1.56 9.86 14.69
CA ILE A 168 -0.68 9.42 15.80
C ILE A 168 0.69 8.94 15.32
N ASN A 169 0.76 8.35 14.13
CA ASN A 169 2.00 7.88 13.50
C ASN A 169 2.99 9.02 13.22
N TYR A 170 2.53 10.24 13.02
CA TYR A 170 3.37 11.42 12.89
C TYR A 170 4.28 11.59 14.14
N TYR A 171 3.69 11.54 15.32
CA TYR A 171 4.42 11.71 16.58
C TYR A 171 5.40 10.57 16.83
N ILE A 172 5.06 9.35 16.42
CA ILE A 172 5.95 8.18 16.52
C ILE A 172 7.18 8.38 15.61
N LEU A 173 7.00 8.85 14.37
CA LEU A 173 8.10 9.13 13.46
C LEU A 173 9.00 10.24 13.98
N LYS A 174 8.43 11.34 14.47
CA LYS A 174 9.19 12.43 15.08
C LYS A 174 10.00 11.98 16.31
N ALA A 175 9.41 11.17 17.18
CA ALA A 175 10.12 10.62 18.33
C ALA A 175 11.28 9.70 17.89
N ARG A 176 11.08 8.86 16.86
CA ARG A 176 12.13 8.03 16.27
C ARG A 176 13.29 8.88 15.73
N ASP A 177 12.99 9.94 15.00
CA ASP A 177 14.01 10.82 14.42
C ASP A 177 14.77 11.57 15.49
N TYR A 178 14.09 12.03 16.52
CA TYR A 178 14.74 12.65 17.69
C TYR A 178 15.73 11.69 18.36
N ILE A 179 15.33 10.45 18.60
CA ILE A 179 16.20 9.42 19.21
C ILE A 179 17.40 9.14 18.29
N LYS A 180 17.16 8.95 16.98
CA LYS A 180 18.22 8.69 16.02
C LYS A 180 19.24 9.81 15.97
N ASN A 181 18.80 11.06 15.89
CA ASN A 181 19.68 12.23 15.85
C ASN A 181 20.47 12.38 17.16
N THR A 182 19.87 12.09 18.31
CA THR A 182 20.56 12.14 19.61
C THR A 182 21.65 11.08 19.72
N ILE A 183 21.43 9.87 19.20
CA ILE A 183 22.43 8.79 19.21
C ILE A 183 23.57 9.06 18.23
N THR A 184 23.30 9.68 17.08
CA THR A 184 24.32 9.96 16.06
C THR A 184 25.24 11.11 16.42
N LEU A 185 24.85 11.97 17.39
CA LEU A 185 25.65 13.09 17.89
C LEU A 185 26.65 12.70 19.02
N HIS A 186 26.65 11.44 19.46
CA HIS A 186 27.57 10.85 20.44
C HIS A 186 28.38 9.71 19.82
#